data_b7636d27161042a3fe095322cf6752e8
#
_entry.id   b7636d27161042a3fe095322cf6752e8
#
_cell.length_a   1.000
_cell.length_b   1.000
_cell.length_c   1.000
_cell.angle_alpha   90.00
_cell.angle_beta   90.00
_cell.angle_gamma   90.00
#
_symmetry.space_group_name_H-M   'P 1'
#
loop_
_entity.id
_entity.type
_entity.pdbx_description
1 polymer ?
#
loop_
_entity_poly.entity_id
_entity_poly.type
_entity_poly.pdbx_seq_one_letter_code
_entity_poly.pdbx_strand_id
1 'polypeptide(L)'
;MRISGNGSDISGTVTVPSSKSFSQRCILYAGFSETEARIGPLAFSNDENIALDIIKSCGLNLVISGDYIEISGKFSCPDLINVGESGTSYRISLGLLSARGCRTEITGDRLLAARPIGPLVESLERCGVRFEFKPDGFPVMDAAETIMEEWVIDGSLSSQYVTSVLMASSLKNDRSVIHVLGRTVSPDYLKITEESLDLFGIAAERSGNYYTVTRRSRPEKVYIEIEGDFSSAAVMLVFGVLGSADGIRVRGLKRRSIQGDSVIVKMLADAGADISWDTDTNDDSIICRKSDLKKITVDADRYPDLAIALSITGIFSPPGVEILNPERLRIKESDRLDAIIKMAERYGSHVELRDKILKIQPGEERKPSDITVDSKDHRIIMAEACAIALSGSTGFIKFPHEVSKSYPAFFWELEKLSVKVIP
;
A
#
# COMPACT_ATOMS: atom_id res chain seq x y z
N MET A 1 -4.57 17.11 16.10
CA MET A 1 -5.16 15.99 16.86
C MET A 1 -4.19 15.58 17.97
N ARG A 2 -4.67 15.43 19.20
CA ARG A 2 -3.82 15.04 20.33
C ARG A 2 -4.08 13.58 20.69
N ILE A 3 -3.01 12.83 20.93
CA ILE A 3 -3.06 11.41 21.36
C ILE A 3 -2.46 11.31 22.75
N SER A 4 -3.10 10.56 23.63
CA SER A 4 -2.59 10.24 24.95
C SER A 4 -2.79 8.75 25.22
N GLY A 5 -1.72 8.04 25.49
CA GLY A 5 -1.74 6.61 25.82
C GLY A 5 -1.72 6.34 27.31
N ASN A 6 -2.20 5.16 27.68
CA ASN A 6 -2.16 4.66 29.06
C ASN A 6 -1.03 3.62 29.27
N GLY A 7 -0.13 3.49 28.28
CA GLY A 7 1.00 2.56 28.32
C GLY A 7 0.62 1.11 28.00
N SER A 8 0.01 0.37 28.91
CA SER A 8 -0.23 -1.09 28.76
C SER A 8 -1.70 -1.51 28.82
N ASP A 9 -2.63 -0.59 28.90
CA ASP A 9 -4.06 -0.89 29.07
C ASP A 9 -4.81 -0.87 27.73
N ILE A 10 -4.28 -1.63 26.77
CA ILE A 10 -4.78 -1.71 25.40
C ILE A 10 -5.58 -2.99 25.25
N SER A 11 -6.86 -2.89 24.89
CA SER A 11 -7.70 -4.06 24.63
C SER A 11 -8.87 -3.67 23.73
N GLY A 12 -9.43 -4.64 23.02
CA GLY A 12 -10.61 -4.40 22.18
C GLY A 12 -10.53 -5.04 20.81
N THR A 13 -11.41 -4.59 19.93
CA THR A 13 -11.51 -5.10 18.56
C THR A 13 -11.42 -3.96 17.56
N VAL A 14 -10.55 -4.11 16.56
CA VAL A 14 -10.41 -3.18 15.44
C VAL A 14 -10.69 -3.86 14.13
N THR A 15 -11.17 -3.09 13.16
CA THR A 15 -11.38 -3.54 11.79
C THR A 15 -10.43 -2.80 10.87
N VAL A 16 -9.64 -3.55 10.08
CA VAL A 16 -8.74 -2.94 9.10
C VAL A 16 -9.48 -2.54 7.84
N PRO A 17 -8.99 -1.53 7.10
CA PRO A 17 -9.60 -1.12 5.83
C PRO A 17 -9.40 -2.19 4.76
N SER A 18 -10.14 -2.08 3.65
CA SER A 18 -9.89 -2.83 2.42
C SER A 18 -8.47 -2.63 1.90
N SER A 19 -7.90 -3.67 1.28
CA SER A 19 -6.58 -3.59 0.63
C SER A 19 -6.61 -2.63 -0.55
N LYS A 20 -6.10 -1.40 -0.33
CA LYS A 20 -6.04 -0.39 -1.38
C LYS A 20 -5.22 -0.83 -2.59
N SER A 21 -4.19 -1.66 -2.39
CA SER A 21 -3.37 -2.18 -3.48
C SER A 21 -4.13 -3.15 -4.36
N PHE A 22 -5.09 -3.87 -3.80
CA PHE A 22 -5.97 -4.77 -4.54
C PHE A 22 -7.14 -4.01 -5.16
N SER A 23 -7.85 -3.19 -4.37
CA SER A 23 -9.02 -2.43 -4.83
C SER A 23 -8.70 -1.49 -5.99
N GLN A 24 -7.61 -0.71 -5.92
CA GLN A 24 -7.22 0.19 -7.00
C GLN A 24 -6.99 -0.54 -8.34
N ARG A 25 -6.34 -1.73 -8.29
CA ARG A 25 -6.12 -2.55 -9.49
C ARG A 25 -7.43 -3.01 -10.10
N CYS A 26 -8.33 -3.54 -9.27
CA CYS A 26 -9.63 -4.03 -9.71
C CYS A 26 -10.51 -2.89 -10.26
N ILE A 27 -10.56 -1.74 -9.57
CA ILE A 27 -11.33 -0.56 -9.98
C ILE A 27 -10.85 -0.06 -11.35
N LEU A 28 -9.56 0.22 -11.48
CA LEU A 28 -8.98 0.73 -12.72
C LEU A 28 -9.16 -0.28 -13.85
N TYR A 29 -8.86 -1.56 -13.61
CA TYR A 29 -8.96 -2.55 -14.68
C TYR A 29 -10.42 -2.76 -15.14
N ALA A 30 -11.38 -2.80 -14.23
CA ALA A 30 -12.82 -2.88 -14.58
C ALA A 30 -13.24 -1.75 -15.52
N GLY A 31 -12.90 -0.50 -15.16
CA GLY A 31 -13.22 0.66 -15.98
C GLY A 31 -12.57 0.64 -17.36
N PHE A 32 -11.27 0.36 -17.41
CA PHE A 32 -10.53 0.36 -18.68
C PHE A 32 -10.82 -0.86 -19.57
N SER A 33 -11.23 -2.01 -19.01
CA SER A 33 -11.65 -3.20 -19.77
C SER A 33 -13.12 -3.18 -20.18
N GLU A 34 -13.90 -2.21 -19.70
CA GLU A 34 -15.36 -2.12 -19.90
C GLU A 34 -16.10 -3.36 -19.35
N THR A 35 -15.53 -4.01 -18.33
CA THR A 35 -16.16 -5.14 -17.66
C THR A 35 -17.05 -4.63 -16.55
N GLU A 36 -18.33 -4.98 -16.56
CA GLU A 36 -19.19 -4.67 -15.42
C GLU A 36 -18.64 -5.31 -14.15
N ALA A 37 -18.56 -4.55 -13.06
CA ALA A 37 -17.97 -5.05 -11.83
C ALA A 37 -18.76 -4.59 -10.61
N ARG A 38 -18.93 -5.51 -9.63
CA ARG A 38 -19.28 -5.16 -8.26
C ARG A 38 -18.07 -5.43 -7.38
N ILE A 39 -17.54 -4.39 -6.74
CA ILE A 39 -16.28 -4.43 -6.00
C ILE A 39 -16.51 -3.92 -4.58
N GLY A 40 -16.01 -4.64 -3.58
CA GLY A 40 -16.05 -4.24 -2.17
C GLY A 40 -15.77 -5.42 -1.23
N PRO A 41 -15.81 -5.21 0.09
CA PRO A 41 -16.01 -3.90 0.73
C PRO A 41 -14.88 -2.93 0.44
N LEU A 42 -15.18 -1.62 0.35
CA LEU A 42 -14.19 -0.54 0.20
C LEU A 42 -14.17 0.34 1.44
N ALA A 43 -12.99 0.79 1.82
CA ALA A 43 -12.83 1.79 2.89
C ALA A 43 -13.04 3.22 2.40
N PHE A 44 -13.16 3.42 1.07
CA PHE A 44 -13.19 4.73 0.42
C PHE A 44 -12.03 5.63 0.86
N SER A 45 -10.84 5.02 0.96
CA SER A 45 -9.59 5.75 1.18
C SER A 45 -9.32 6.75 0.05
N ASN A 46 -8.49 7.76 0.30
CA ASN A 46 -8.15 8.75 -0.73
C ASN A 46 -7.63 8.08 -2.01
N ASP A 47 -6.78 7.06 -1.86
CA ASP A 47 -6.23 6.34 -2.99
C ASP A 47 -7.30 5.56 -3.79
N GLU A 48 -8.33 4.99 -3.12
CA GLU A 48 -9.48 4.34 -3.78
C GLU A 48 -10.37 5.35 -4.48
N ASN A 49 -10.68 6.46 -3.82
CA ASN A 49 -11.50 7.55 -4.40
C ASN A 49 -10.84 8.13 -5.65
N ILE A 50 -9.50 8.31 -5.66
CA ILE A 50 -8.77 8.73 -6.86
C ILE A 50 -8.95 7.72 -8.01
N ALA A 51 -8.89 6.42 -7.74
CA ALA A 51 -9.13 5.40 -8.79
C ALA A 51 -10.57 5.47 -9.33
N LEU A 52 -11.55 5.70 -8.46
CA LEU A 52 -12.96 5.89 -8.85
C LEU A 52 -13.14 7.16 -9.70
N ASP A 53 -12.53 8.26 -9.31
CA ASP A 53 -12.61 9.52 -10.06
C ASP A 53 -11.95 9.40 -11.45
N ILE A 54 -10.85 8.66 -11.56
CA ILE A 54 -10.21 8.38 -12.85
C ILE A 54 -11.16 7.63 -13.78
N ILE A 55 -11.78 6.52 -13.34
CA ILE A 55 -12.68 5.76 -14.22
C ILE A 55 -13.96 6.53 -14.52
N LYS A 56 -14.44 7.37 -13.60
CA LYS A 56 -15.54 8.29 -13.85
C LYS A 56 -15.19 9.32 -14.93
N SER A 57 -13.97 9.87 -14.91
CA SER A 57 -13.46 10.76 -15.96
C SER A 57 -13.39 10.05 -17.32
N CYS A 58 -13.22 8.73 -17.33
CA CYS A 58 -13.27 7.89 -18.53
C CYS A 58 -14.71 7.55 -19.00
N GLY A 59 -15.75 8.18 -18.44
CA GLY A 59 -17.13 8.01 -18.88
C GLY A 59 -17.88 6.84 -18.25
N LEU A 60 -17.29 6.13 -17.27
CA LEU A 60 -17.93 4.99 -16.60
C LEU A 60 -18.97 5.47 -15.57
N ASN A 61 -20.06 4.71 -15.42
CA ASN A 61 -21.07 4.92 -14.41
C ASN A 61 -20.67 4.19 -13.11
N LEU A 62 -20.82 4.90 -11.99
CA LEU A 62 -20.54 4.38 -10.65
C LEU A 62 -21.81 4.47 -9.80
N VAL A 63 -22.19 3.35 -9.17
CA VAL A 63 -23.26 3.30 -8.20
C VAL A 63 -22.67 2.78 -6.87
N ILE A 64 -22.79 3.59 -5.81
CA ILE A 64 -22.32 3.21 -4.46
C ILE A 64 -23.48 2.62 -3.68
N SER A 65 -23.29 1.43 -3.10
CA SER A 65 -24.26 0.73 -2.27
C SER A 65 -23.59 0.21 -1.01
N GLY A 66 -23.69 0.98 0.10
CA GLY A 66 -22.93 0.70 1.32
C GLY A 66 -21.43 0.86 1.08
N ASP A 67 -20.69 -0.18 1.38
CA ASP A 67 -19.25 -0.31 1.14
C ASP A 67 -18.88 -0.97 -0.20
N TYR A 68 -19.86 -1.20 -1.08
CA TYR A 68 -19.67 -1.73 -2.42
C TYR A 68 -19.89 -0.66 -3.49
N ILE A 69 -19.18 -0.82 -4.61
CA ILE A 69 -19.41 -0.06 -5.84
C ILE A 69 -19.83 -0.98 -6.96
N GLU A 70 -20.68 -0.48 -7.84
CA GLU A 70 -20.98 -1.09 -9.15
C GLU A 70 -20.44 -0.17 -10.23
N ILE A 71 -19.68 -0.75 -11.16
CA ILE A 71 -19.05 -0.10 -12.30
C ILE A 71 -19.71 -0.63 -13.56
N SER A 72 -20.15 0.28 -14.44
CA SER A 72 -20.74 -0.08 -15.72
C SER A 72 -20.54 1.02 -16.74
N GLY A 73 -20.90 0.77 -18.02
CA GLY A 73 -20.85 1.76 -19.08
C GLY A 73 -19.74 1.51 -20.08
N LYS A 74 -19.46 2.52 -20.91
CA LYS A 74 -18.46 2.45 -21.97
C LYS A 74 -17.34 3.44 -21.72
N PHE A 75 -16.12 2.99 -21.99
CA PHE A 75 -14.91 3.80 -21.85
C PHE A 75 -14.84 4.86 -22.95
N SER A 76 -14.47 6.07 -22.57
CA SER A 76 -14.06 7.15 -23.46
C SER A 76 -12.73 7.72 -22.97
N CYS A 77 -11.86 8.10 -23.89
CA CYS A 77 -10.60 8.75 -23.52
C CYS A 77 -10.87 10.09 -22.84
N PRO A 78 -10.37 10.29 -21.61
CA PRO A 78 -10.52 11.56 -20.91
C PRO A 78 -9.50 12.58 -21.44
N ASP A 79 -9.88 13.85 -21.53
CA ASP A 79 -8.93 14.93 -21.82
C ASP A 79 -7.95 15.15 -20.65
N LEU A 80 -8.44 14.98 -19.43
CA LEU A 80 -7.70 15.20 -18.19
C LEU A 80 -8.02 14.12 -17.16
N ILE A 81 -7.00 13.61 -16.46
CA ILE A 81 -7.17 12.86 -15.22
C ILE A 81 -6.38 13.50 -14.08
N ASN A 82 -6.96 13.48 -12.88
CA ASN A 82 -6.28 13.88 -11.64
C ASN A 82 -5.91 12.63 -10.84
N VAL A 83 -4.62 12.38 -10.70
CA VAL A 83 -4.08 11.23 -9.96
C VAL A 83 -3.83 11.56 -8.47
N GLY A 84 -4.13 12.79 -8.04
CA GLY A 84 -3.95 13.24 -6.67
C GLY A 84 -2.56 12.90 -6.14
N GLU A 85 -2.52 12.23 -5.01
CA GLU A 85 -1.28 11.73 -4.39
C GLU A 85 -1.04 10.21 -4.63
N SER A 86 -1.90 9.55 -5.44
CA SER A 86 -1.88 8.11 -5.64
C SER A 86 -0.84 7.67 -6.67
N GLY A 87 0.34 7.24 -6.19
CA GLY A 87 1.37 6.71 -7.07
C GLY A 87 0.96 5.42 -7.82
N THR A 88 0.07 4.62 -7.25
CA THR A 88 -0.45 3.41 -7.89
C THR A 88 -1.38 3.77 -9.05
N SER A 89 -2.38 4.62 -8.79
CA SER A 89 -3.31 5.08 -9.83
C SER A 89 -2.58 5.81 -10.95
N TYR A 90 -1.59 6.67 -10.62
CA TYR A 90 -0.78 7.37 -11.62
C TYR A 90 -0.11 6.39 -12.58
N ARG A 91 0.69 5.46 -12.04
CA ARG A 91 1.49 4.55 -12.86
C ARG A 91 0.65 3.56 -13.65
N ILE A 92 -0.39 2.99 -13.03
CA ILE A 92 -1.30 2.06 -13.71
C ILE A 92 -2.05 2.78 -14.83
N SER A 93 -2.56 3.99 -14.60
CA SER A 93 -3.30 4.75 -15.60
C SER A 93 -2.47 5.10 -16.81
N LEU A 94 -1.16 5.41 -16.67
CA LEU A 94 -0.30 5.65 -17.82
C LEU A 94 -0.28 4.45 -18.78
N GLY A 95 -0.14 3.23 -18.26
CA GLY A 95 -0.19 2.03 -19.11
C GLY A 95 -1.57 1.79 -19.72
N LEU A 96 -2.63 1.88 -18.91
CA LEU A 96 -4.00 1.61 -19.36
C LEU A 96 -4.47 2.63 -20.42
N LEU A 97 -4.20 3.93 -20.23
CA LEU A 97 -4.47 4.98 -21.21
C LEU A 97 -3.67 4.74 -22.50
N SER A 98 -2.40 4.30 -22.38
CA SER A 98 -1.58 3.95 -23.54
C SER A 98 -2.19 2.81 -24.33
N ALA A 99 -2.66 1.75 -23.67
CA ALA A 99 -3.30 0.61 -24.32
C ALA A 99 -4.63 0.98 -25.03
N ARG A 100 -5.32 2.01 -24.51
CA ARG A 100 -6.58 2.54 -25.09
C ARG A 100 -6.34 3.58 -26.19
N GLY A 101 -5.09 3.96 -26.48
CA GLY A 101 -4.76 4.93 -27.51
C GLY A 101 -5.18 6.36 -27.17
N CYS A 102 -5.20 6.73 -25.91
CA CYS A 102 -5.69 8.04 -25.47
C CYS A 102 -4.63 9.13 -25.59
N ARG A 103 -5.13 10.35 -25.86
CA ARG A 103 -4.38 11.58 -25.59
C ARG A 103 -4.98 12.23 -24.36
N THR A 104 -4.18 12.34 -23.27
CA THR A 104 -4.68 12.73 -21.96
C THR A 104 -3.66 13.59 -21.22
N GLU A 105 -4.12 14.67 -20.62
CA GLU A 105 -3.34 15.45 -19.68
C GLU A 105 -3.40 14.80 -18.30
N ILE A 106 -2.25 14.70 -17.61
CA ILE A 106 -2.20 14.20 -16.23
C ILE A 106 -1.95 15.39 -15.30
N THR A 107 -2.59 15.36 -14.13
CA THR A 107 -2.34 16.30 -13.03
C THR A 107 -2.39 15.56 -11.69
N GLY A 108 -1.83 16.15 -10.64
CA GLY A 108 -1.81 15.55 -9.32
C GLY A 108 -1.06 16.39 -8.29
N ASP A 109 -0.74 15.79 -7.15
CA ASP A 109 0.01 16.43 -6.08
C ASP A 109 1.49 16.61 -6.47
N ARG A 110 2.05 17.77 -6.10
CA ARG A 110 3.44 18.12 -6.39
C ARG A 110 4.47 17.13 -5.84
N LEU A 111 4.20 16.52 -4.68
CA LEU A 111 5.10 15.52 -4.09
C LEU A 111 5.09 14.22 -4.92
N LEU A 112 3.96 13.89 -5.55
CA LEU A 112 3.88 12.74 -6.46
C LEU A 112 4.66 13.00 -7.76
N ALA A 113 4.63 14.21 -8.29
CA ALA A 113 5.37 14.58 -9.50
C ALA A 113 6.90 14.37 -9.35
N ALA A 114 7.43 14.54 -8.13
CA ALA A 114 8.85 14.33 -7.84
C ALA A 114 9.24 12.83 -7.76
N ARG A 115 8.29 11.91 -7.73
CA ARG A 115 8.58 10.47 -7.63
C ARG A 115 8.95 9.92 -9.01
N PRO A 116 10.00 9.07 -9.10
CA PRO A 116 10.48 8.58 -10.38
C PRO A 116 9.42 7.79 -11.16
N ILE A 117 9.36 8.06 -12.47
CA ILE A 117 8.53 7.32 -13.45
C ILE A 117 9.32 6.99 -14.74
N GLY A 118 10.57 7.41 -14.83
CA GLY A 118 11.41 7.28 -16.04
C GLY A 118 11.35 5.91 -16.70
N PRO A 119 11.62 4.80 -15.98
CA PRO A 119 11.58 3.46 -16.58
C PRO A 119 10.23 3.09 -17.19
N LEU A 120 9.11 3.57 -16.63
CA LEU A 120 7.79 3.34 -17.20
C LEU A 120 7.58 4.19 -18.48
N VAL A 121 7.99 5.45 -18.43
CA VAL A 121 7.93 6.35 -19.60
C VAL A 121 8.75 5.76 -20.74
N GLU A 122 10.02 5.38 -20.51
CA GLU A 122 10.88 4.75 -21.52
C GLU A 122 10.26 3.48 -22.12
N SER A 123 9.62 2.65 -21.30
CA SER A 123 8.92 1.45 -21.77
C SER A 123 7.76 1.79 -22.70
N LEU A 124 6.95 2.79 -22.34
CA LEU A 124 5.80 3.21 -23.14
C LEU A 124 6.22 3.98 -24.40
N GLU A 125 7.30 4.78 -24.34
CA GLU A 125 7.87 5.46 -25.52
C GLU A 125 8.36 4.46 -26.58
N ARG A 126 8.96 3.33 -26.17
CA ARG A 126 9.30 2.23 -27.09
C ARG A 126 8.07 1.64 -27.78
N CYS A 127 6.91 1.73 -27.17
CA CYS A 127 5.63 1.34 -27.76
C CYS A 127 4.99 2.44 -28.60
N GLY A 128 5.65 3.59 -28.79
CA GLY A 128 5.18 4.70 -29.62
C GLY A 128 4.35 5.76 -28.88
N VAL A 129 4.27 5.70 -27.54
CA VAL A 129 3.63 6.77 -26.73
C VAL A 129 4.54 7.99 -26.71
N ARG A 130 3.96 9.19 -26.86
CA ARG A 130 4.68 10.47 -26.72
C ARG A 130 4.34 11.10 -25.38
N PHE A 131 5.34 11.66 -24.71
CA PHE A 131 5.18 12.38 -23.46
C PHE A 131 5.74 13.79 -23.56
N GLU A 132 4.95 14.78 -23.16
CA GLU A 132 5.37 16.16 -23.00
C GLU A 132 5.20 16.57 -21.55
N PHE A 133 6.30 16.75 -20.81
CA PHE A 133 6.26 17.10 -19.40
C PHE A 133 6.05 18.59 -19.19
N LYS A 134 5.06 18.91 -18.37
CA LYS A 134 4.73 20.28 -17.96
C LYS A 134 5.63 20.75 -16.80
N PRO A 135 5.65 22.08 -16.53
CA PRO A 135 6.43 22.65 -15.42
C PRO A 135 6.05 22.10 -14.03
N ASP A 136 4.85 21.57 -13.84
CA ASP A 136 4.40 20.91 -12.61
C ASP A 136 4.95 19.49 -12.45
N GLY A 137 5.62 18.94 -13.47
CA GLY A 137 6.24 17.63 -13.49
C GLY A 137 5.33 16.50 -13.98
N PHE A 138 4.06 16.79 -14.31
CA PHE A 138 3.15 15.82 -14.90
C PHE A 138 3.12 15.92 -16.43
N PRO A 139 2.91 14.80 -17.16
CA PRO A 139 2.91 14.81 -18.60
C PRO A 139 1.52 15.08 -19.21
N VAL A 140 1.54 15.59 -20.44
CA VAL A 140 0.53 15.29 -21.45
C VAL A 140 1.03 14.06 -22.21
N MET A 141 0.26 12.99 -22.23
CA MET A 141 0.57 11.79 -23.00
C MET A 141 -0.27 11.70 -24.26
N ASP A 142 0.31 11.15 -25.32
CA ASP A 142 -0.37 10.90 -26.59
C ASP A 142 -0.01 9.49 -27.08
N ALA A 143 -1.01 8.61 -27.08
CA ALA A 143 -0.89 7.21 -27.44
C ALA A 143 -1.66 6.82 -28.71
N ALA A 144 -2.09 7.80 -29.53
CA ALA A 144 -2.93 7.57 -30.70
C ALA A 144 -2.30 6.63 -31.75
N GLU A 145 -0.97 6.57 -31.81
CA GLU A 145 -0.22 5.80 -32.82
C GLU A 145 0.62 4.66 -32.21
N THR A 146 0.17 4.07 -31.10
CA THR A 146 0.94 3.05 -30.40
C THR A 146 1.00 1.71 -31.13
N ILE A 147 2.22 1.17 -31.29
CA ILE A 147 2.51 -0.18 -31.79
C ILE A 147 3.01 -1.00 -30.59
N MET A 148 2.10 -1.67 -29.89
CA MET A 148 2.43 -2.40 -28.67
C MET A 148 2.76 -3.88 -28.98
N GLU A 149 3.88 -4.15 -29.65
CA GLU A 149 4.32 -5.49 -30.00
C GLU A 149 5.33 -6.06 -29.00
N GLU A 150 6.28 -5.24 -28.54
CA GLU A 150 7.30 -5.63 -27.59
C GLU A 150 7.18 -4.85 -26.27
N TRP A 151 7.09 -5.62 -25.18
CA TRP A 151 6.99 -5.04 -23.84
C TRP A 151 8.27 -5.30 -23.07
N VAL A 152 9.04 -4.24 -22.80
CA VAL A 152 10.27 -4.30 -21.99
C VAL A 152 10.17 -3.28 -20.86
N ILE A 153 10.33 -3.72 -19.61
CA ILE A 153 10.18 -2.86 -18.44
C ILE A 153 11.24 -3.14 -17.38
N ASP A 154 11.88 -2.10 -16.85
CA ASP A 154 12.76 -2.22 -15.70
C ASP A 154 11.95 -2.20 -14.39
N GLY A 155 12.00 -3.34 -13.66
CA GLY A 155 11.34 -3.53 -12.37
C GLY A 155 12.18 -3.14 -11.14
N SER A 156 13.39 -2.63 -11.33
CA SER A 156 14.36 -2.41 -10.24
C SER A 156 14.01 -1.25 -9.31
N LEU A 157 13.25 -0.26 -9.79
CA LEU A 157 12.79 0.88 -8.99
C LEU A 157 11.39 0.69 -8.41
N SER A 158 10.47 0.04 -9.13
CA SER A 158 9.09 -0.13 -8.67
C SER A 158 8.39 -1.30 -9.35
N SER A 159 7.76 -2.19 -8.57
CA SER A 159 6.86 -3.21 -9.09
C SER A 159 5.61 -2.62 -9.75
N GLN A 160 5.25 -1.38 -9.45
CA GLN A 160 4.11 -0.70 -10.08
C GLN A 160 4.33 -0.44 -11.58
N TYR A 161 5.58 -0.33 -12.04
CA TYR A 161 5.89 -0.24 -13.47
C TYR A 161 5.55 -1.53 -14.19
N VAL A 162 5.96 -2.66 -13.60
CA VAL A 162 5.63 -3.99 -14.12
C VAL A 162 4.11 -4.20 -14.11
N THR A 163 3.43 -3.85 -13.01
CA THR A 163 1.96 -3.86 -12.91
C THR A 163 1.31 -3.09 -14.05
N SER A 164 1.77 -1.86 -14.31
CA SER A 164 1.24 -1.00 -15.37
C SER A 164 1.31 -1.68 -16.74
N VAL A 165 2.47 -2.25 -17.07
CA VAL A 165 2.69 -2.93 -18.35
C VAL A 165 1.89 -4.24 -18.45
N LEU A 166 1.81 -5.05 -17.38
CA LEU A 166 1.00 -6.28 -17.35
C LEU A 166 -0.48 -5.97 -17.64
N MET A 167 -1.04 -4.95 -16.98
CA MET A 167 -2.43 -4.55 -17.17
C MET A 167 -2.66 -3.95 -18.57
N ALA A 168 -1.75 -3.10 -19.05
CA ALA A 168 -1.83 -2.50 -20.38
C ALA A 168 -1.78 -3.56 -21.49
N SER A 169 -0.83 -4.49 -21.42
CA SER A 169 -0.64 -5.54 -22.42
C SER A 169 -1.85 -6.46 -22.55
N SER A 170 -2.55 -6.72 -21.44
CA SER A 170 -3.76 -7.54 -21.41
C SER A 170 -4.98 -6.86 -22.05
N LEU A 171 -5.03 -5.53 -22.09
CA LEU A 171 -6.08 -4.80 -22.79
C LEU A 171 -5.85 -4.80 -24.31
N LYS A 172 -4.58 -4.71 -24.73
CA LYS A 172 -4.22 -4.53 -26.14
C LYS A 172 -4.29 -5.83 -26.95
N ASN A 173 -3.79 -6.93 -26.37
CA ASN A 173 -3.61 -8.20 -27.07
C ASN A 173 -4.20 -9.37 -26.28
N ASP A 174 -4.63 -10.41 -27.00
CA ASP A 174 -5.07 -11.68 -26.37
C ASP A 174 -3.89 -12.47 -25.78
N ARG A 175 -2.69 -12.25 -26.31
CA ARG A 175 -1.42 -12.80 -25.77
C ARG A 175 -0.30 -11.79 -25.95
N SER A 176 0.45 -11.56 -24.87
CA SER A 176 1.66 -10.72 -24.85
C SER A 176 2.78 -11.39 -24.07
N VAL A 177 4.02 -11.08 -24.44
CA VAL A 177 5.22 -11.47 -23.68
C VAL A 177 5.90 -10.19 -23.21
N ILE A 178 6.18 -10.11 -21.92
CA ILE A 178 6.80 -8.96 -21.28
C ILE A 178 8.16 -9.36 -20.73
N HIS A 179 9.21 -8.67 -21.13
CA HIS A 179 10.55 -8.83 -20.59
C HIS A 179 10.77 -7.85 -19.45
N VAL A 180 10.97 -8.37 -18.24
CA VAL A 180 11.25 -7.57 -17.03
C VAL A 180 12.74 -7.52 -16.80
N LEU A 181 13.33 -6.34 -16.94
CA LEU A 181 14.75 -6.09 -16.68
C LEU A 181 15.01 -5.85 -15.19
N GLY A 182 16.24 -6.14 -14.78
CA GLY A 182 16.69 -5.90 -13.42
C GLY A 182 16.07 -6.84 -12.37
N ARG A 183 16.46 -6.63 -11.11
CA ARG A 183 15.85 -7.33 -9.97
C ARG A 183 14.55 -6.63 -9.59
N THR A 184 13.43 -7.28 -9.78
CA THR A 184 12.14 -6.74 -9.38
C THR A 184 12.08 -6.54 -7.86
N VAL A 185 11.81 -5.31 -7.44
CA VAL A 185 11.61 -4.96 -6.03
C VAL A 185 10.14 -5.14 -5.63
N SER A 186 9.90 -5.45 -4.35
CA SER A 186 8.55 -5.71 -3.83
C SER A 186 7.75 -6.69 -4.72
N PRO A 187 8.30 -7.87 -5.04
CA PRO A 187 7.71 -8.79 -6.03
C PRO A 187 6.34 -9.32 -5.62
N ASP A 188 6.05 -9.34 -4.32
CA ASP A 188 4.77 -9.83 -3.80
C ASP A 188 3.58 -8.95 -4.22
N TYR A 189 3.81 -7.66 -4.55
CA TYR A 189 2.76 -6.81 -5.16
C TYR A 189 2.39 -7.23 -6.58
N LEU A 190 3.26 -7.97 -7.28
CA LEU A 190 2.92 -8.52 -8.60
C LEU A 190 1.92 -9.67 -8.49
N LYS A 191 1.94 -10.44 -7.38
CA LYS A 191 0.91 -11.47 -7.11
C LYS A 191 -0.49 -10.83 -7.00
N ILE A 192 -0.59 -9.65 -6.37
CA ILE A 192 -1.85 -8.90 -6.33
C ILE A 192 -2.30 -8.52 -7.74
N THR A 193 -1.35 -8.17 -8.63
CA THR A 193 -1.67 -7.85 -10.03
C THR A 193 -2.11 -9.09 -10.80
N GLU A 194 -1.41 -10.22 -10.64
CA GLU A 194 -1.73 -11.50 -11.24
C GLU A 194 -3.14 -11.96 -10.85
N GLU A 195 -3.47 -11.91 -9.55
CA GLU A 195 -4.81 -12.23 -9.02
C GLU A 195 -5.86 -11.25 -9.54
N SER A 196 -5.56 -9.94 -9.52
CA SER A 196 -6.49 -8.95 -10.06
C SER A 196 -6.83 -9.22 -11.53
N LEU A 197 -5.86 -9.59 -12.34
CA LEU A 197 -6.05 -9.92 -13.74
C LEU A 197 -6.82 -11.23 -13.94
N ASP A 198 -6.57 -12.25 -13.10
CA ASP A 198 -7.25 -13.54 -13.18
C ASP A 198 -8.76 -13.41 -12.96
N LEU A 199 -9.20 -12.52 -12.06
CA LEU A 199 -10.62 -12.20 -11.85
C LEU A 199 -11.32 -11.68 -13.13
N PHE A 200 -10.56 -11.08 -14.05
CA PHE A 200 -11.06 -10.61 -15.34
C PHE A 200 -10.77 -11.59 -16.48
N GLY A 201 -10.38 -12.81 -16.16
CA GLY A 201 -10.11 -13.87 -17.14
C GLY A 201 -8.76 -13.74 -17.85
N ILE A 202 -7.80 -13.07 -17.25
CA ILE A 202 -6.45 -12.86 -17.77
C ILE A 202 -5.44 -13.63 -16.92
N ALA A 203 -4.70 -14.56 -17.53
CA ALA A 203 -3.56 -15.18 -16.88
C ALA A 203 -2.29 -14.36 -17.09
N ALA A 204 -1.56 -14.09 -16.02
CA ALA A 204 -0.21 -13.52 -16.08
C ALA A 204 0.76 -14.50 -15.41
N GLU A 205 1.54 -15.21 -16.23
CA GLU A 205 2.41 -16.29 -15.79
C GLU A 205 3.88 -15.89 -15.92
N ARG A 206 4.62 -15.99 -14.81
CA ARG A 206 6.03 -15.63 -14.78
C ARG A 206 6.95 -16.83 -15.03
N SER A 207 7.91 -16.65 -15.92
CA SER A 207 9.03 -17.59 -16.14
C SER A 207 10.35 -16.83 -16.22
N GLY A 208 11.15 -16.91 -15.17
CA GLY A 208 12.39 -16.14 -15.05
C GLY A 208 12.14 -14.63 -15.11
N ASN A 209 12.70 -13.97 -16.11
CA ASN A 209 12.55 -12.54 -16.36
C ASN A 209 11.41 -12.21 -17.35
N TYR A 210 10.59 -13.18 -17.70
CA TYR A 210 9.49 -12.97 -18.64
C TYR A 210 8.15 -13.22 -17.97
N TYR A 211 7.15 -12.42 -18.36
CA TYR A 211 5.74 -12.69 -18.14
C TYR A 211 5.09 -13.05 -19.47
N THR A 212 4.26 -14.08 -19.45
CA THR A 212 3.28 -14.34 -20.51
C THR A 212 1.92 -13.95 -20.00
N VAL A 213 1.31 -12.95 -20.63
CA VAL A 213 -0.06 -12.50 -20.33
C VAL A 213 -0.96 -13.08 -21.40
N THR A 214 -1.99 -13.83 -20.99
CA THR A 214 -2.91 -14.52 -21.90
C THR A 214 -4.35 -14.31 -21.48
N ARG A 215 -5.17 -13.84 -22.37
CA ARG A 215 -6.61 -13.74 -22.16
C ARG A 215 -7.26 -15.11 -22.28
N ARG A 216 -7.82 -15.62 -21.18
CA ARG A 216 -8.53 -16.91 -21.12
C ARG A 216 -10.03 -16.76 -21.36
N SER A 217 -10.60 -15.63 -20.93
CA SER A 217 -12.03 -15.32 -21.11
C SER A 217 -12.27 -13.81 -21.10
N ARG A 218 -13.52 -13.44 -21.41
CA ARG A 218 -14.02 -12.05 -21.33
C ARG A 218 -15.35 -12.07 -20.54
N PRO A 219 -15.29 -12.05 -19.20
CA PRO A 219 -16.50 -11.99 -18.42
C PRO A 219 -17.25 -10.68 -18.66
N GLU A 220 -18.57 -10.76 -18.82
CA GLU A 220 -19.41 -9.57 -18.95
C GLU A 220 -19.52 -8.83 -17.61
N LYS A 221 -19.59 -9.61 -16.51
CA LYS A 221 -19.67 -9.07 -15.14
C LYS A 221 -18.80 -9.87 -14.17
N VAL A 222 -18.15 -9.17 -13.24
CA VAL A 222 -17.36 -9.76 -12.15
C VAL A 222 -17.83 -9.28 -10.79
N TYR A 223 -17.69 -10.16 -9.78
CA TYR A 223 -17.97 -9.87 -8.38
C TYR A 223 -16.67 -10.05 -7.59
N ILE A 224 -16.18 -8.96 -7.01
CA ILE A 224 -14.86 -8.93 -6.38
C ILE A 224 -15.01 -8.55 -4.92
N GLU A 225 -14.58 -9.45 -4.05
CA GLU A 225 -14.51 -9.23 -2.61
C GLU A 225 -13.09 -8.83 -2.24
N ILE A 226 -12.93 -7.58 -1.77
CA ILE A 226 -11.64 -7.04 -1.37
C ILE A 226 -11.33 -7.45 0.07
N GLU A 227 -10.24 -8.14 0.28
CA GLU A 227 -9.74 -8.49 1.61
C GLU A 227 -9.17 -7.26 2.35
N GLY A 228 -9.03 -7.37 3.68
CA GLY A 228 -8.43 -6.32 4.50
C GLY A 228 -6.95 -6.12 4.21
N ASP A 229 -6.47 -4.90 4.42
CA ASP A 229 -5.11 -4.46 4.11
C ASP A 229 -4.11 -4.90 5.17
N PHE A 230 -3.23 -5.84 4.85
CA PHE A 230 -2.20 -6.32 5.76
C PHE A 230 -1.11 -5.28 6.06
N SER A 231 -0.85 -4.35 5.15
CA SER A 231 0.09 -3.26 5.43
C SER A 231 -0.47 -2.31 6.50
N SER A 232 -1.78 -2.06 6.49
CA SER A 232 -2.47 -1.26 7.53
C SER A 232 -2.67 -2.07 8.82
N ALA A 233 -2.93 -3.38 8.71
CA ALA A 233 -3.02 -4.27 9.86
C ALA A 233 -1.70 -4.37 10.63
N ALA A 234 -0.57 -4.30 9.93
CA ALA A 234 0.75 -4.51 10.54
C ALA A 234 0.99 -3.60 11.76
N VAL A 235 0.60 -2.33 11.67
CA VAL A 235 0.78 -1.39 12.79
C VAL A 235 -0.09 -1.77 13.98
N MET A 236 -1.33 -2.26 13.75
CA MET A 236 -2.23 -2.70 14.82
C MET A 236 -1.73 -4.01 15.45
N LEU A 237 -1.24 -4.96 14.65
CA LEU A 237 -0.67 -6.21 15.14
C LEU A 237 0.57 -5.96 16.00
N VAL A 238 1.48 -5.09 15.54
CA VAL A 238 2.66 -4.68 16.32
C VAL A 238 2.23 -3.97 17.60
N PHE A 239 1.25 -3.09 17.52
CA PHE A 239 0.69 -2.39 18.68
C PHE A 239 0.15 -3.38 19.74
N GLY A 240 -0.61 -4.39 19.29
CA GLY A 240 -1.16 -5.43 20.17
C GLY A 240 -0.08 -6.28 20.87
N VAL A 241 0.91 -6.78 20.11
CA VAL A 241 1.97 -7.63 20.68
C VAL A 241 2.94 -6.88 21.59
N LEU A 242 2.97 -5.55 21.53
CA LEU A 242 3.80 -4.73 22.42
C LEU A 242 3.06 -4.21 23.66
N GLY A 243 1.74 -3.94 23.56
CA GLY A 243 1.02 -3.19 24.58
C GLY A 243 -0.19 -3.87 25.20
N SER A 244 -0.78 -4.90 24.60
CA SER A 244 -2.07 -5.45 25.03
C SER A 244 -1.95 -6.69 25.90
N ALA A 245 -2.13 -6.58 27.21
CA ALA A 245 -2.12 -7.74 28.11
C ALA A 245 -3.33 -8.66 27.89
N ASP A 246 -4.53 -8.11 27.76
CA ASP A 246 -5.78 -8.87 27.54
C ASP A 246 -5.98 -9.29 26.08
N GLY A 247 -5.21 -8.72 25.17
CA GLY A 247 -5.26 -8.98 23.74
C GLY A 247 -6.14 -8.00 22.96
N ILE A 248 -5.72 -7.75 21.71
CA ILE A 248 -6.56 -7.10 20.73
C ILE A 248 -6.96 -8.09 19.65
N ARG A 249 -8.15 -7.85 19.09
CA ARG A 249 -8.68 -8.60 17.94
C ARG A 249 -8.63 -7.71 16.70
N VAL A 250 -7.99 -8.19 15.64
CA VAL A 250 -7.89 -7.48 14.35
C VAL A 250 -8.72 -8.22 13.30
N ARG A 251 -9.79 -7.58 12.81
CA ARG A 251 -10.76 -8.12 11.87
C ARG A 251 -10.54 -7.64 10.43
N GLY A 252 -11.16 -8.35 9.48
CA GLY A 252 -11.20 -8.02 8.06
C GLY A 252 -10.08 -8.66 7.24
N LEU A 253 -9.17 -9.39 7.87
CA LEU A 253 -8.06 -10.07 7.22
C LEU A 253 -8.49 -11.46 6.70
N LYS A 254 -7.82 -11.95 5.66
CA LYS A 254 -8.00 -13.34 5.18
C LYS A 254 -6.77 -14.19 5.51
N ARG A 255 -7.01 -15.40 6.05
CA ARG A 255 -5.93 -16.34 6.40
C ARG A 255 -5.08 -16.75 5.18
N ARG A 256 -5.72 -16.89 4.03
CA ARG A 256 -5.05 -17.18 2.75
C ARG A 256 -5.03 -15.92 1.90
N SER A 257 -4.26 -14.93 2.33
CA SER A 257 -4.11 -13.67 1.62
C SER A 257 -3.05 -13.77 0.53
N ILE A 258 -3.31 -13.10 -0.59
CA ILE A 258 -2.34 -12.88 -1.68
C ILE A 258 -1.36 -11.75 -1.37
N GLN A 259 -1.62 -10.94 -0.35
CA GLN A 259 -0.76 -9.81 0.01
C GLN A 259 0.55 -10.31 0.62
N GLY A 260 1.69 -9.84 0.09
CA GLY A 260 3.00 -10.17 0.63
C GLY A 260 3.17 -9.77 2.10
N ASP A 261 2.53 -8.67 2.49
CA ASP A 261 2.58 -8.14 3.85
C ASP A 261 1.87 -9.04 4.88
N SER A 262 1.09 -10.04 4.44
CA SER A 262 0.52 -11.08 5.34
C SER A 262 1.60 -11.85 6.11
N VAL A 263 2.83 -11.84 5.62
CA VAL A 263 4.00 -12.44 6.28
C VAL A 263 4.26 -11.85 7.68
N ILE A 264 3.73 -10.65 8.00
CA ILE A 264 3.83 -10.03 9.32
C ILE A 264 3.38 -10.96 10.44
N VAL A 265 2.30 -11.73 10.23
CA VAL A 265 1.78 -12.69 11.21
C VAL A 265 2.84 -13.75 11.53
N LYS A 266 3.48 -14.28 10.47
CA LYS A 266 4.55 -15.26 10.64
C LYS A 266 5.80 -14.63 11.26
N MET A 267 6.20 -13.43 10.87
CA MET A 267 7.36 -12.73 11.43
C MET A 267 7.20 -12.50 12.94
N LEU A 268 6.02 -12.07 13.39
CA LEU A 268 5.71 -11.88 14.80
C LEU A 268 5.66 -13.21 15.55
N ALA A 269 5.02 -14.25 14.99
CA ALA A 269 4.97 -15.58 15.59
C ALA A 269 6.38 -16.21 15.73
N ASP A 270 7.22 -16.13 14.69
CA ASP A 270 8.61 -16.62 14.73
C ASP A 270 9.46 -15.86 15.77
N ALA A 271 9.14 -14.59 16.01
CA ALA A 271 9.74 -13.79 17.07
C ALA A 271 9.21 -14.14 18.47
N GLY A 272 8.22 -15.02 18.59
CA GLY A 272 7.68 -15.48 19.87
C GLY A 272 6.44 -14.70 20.34
N ALA A 273 5.81 -13.91 19.48
CA ALA A 273 4.57 -13.24 19.83
C ALA A 273 3.43 -14.24 20.08
N ASP A 274 2.60 -13.96 21.10
CA ASP A 274 1.29 -14.60 21.26
C ASP A 274 0.31 -14.00 20.23
N ILE A 275 0.37 -14.55 19.04
CA ILE A 275 -0.44 -14.15 17.88
C ILE A 275 -1.04 -15.38 17.22
N SER A 276 -2.34 -15.38 17.02
CA SER A 276 -3.04 -16.51 16.40
C SER A 276 -4.27 -16.07 15.62
N TRP A 277 -4.64 -16.87 14.62
CA TRP A 277 -5.93 -16.75 14.00
C TRP A 277 -7.01 -17.25 14.95
N ASP A 278 -8.08 -16.46 15.09
CA ASP A 278 -9.24 -16.88 15.85
C ASP A 278 -9.96 -18.03 15.12
N THR A 279 -10.17 -19.12 15.83
CA THR A 279 -10.87 -20.32 15.30
C THR A 279 -12.29 -20.42 15.81
N ASP A 280 -12.68 -19.59 16.78
CA ASP A 280 -13.95 -19.67 17.47
C ASP A 280 -15.06 -18.85 16.80
N THR A 281 -14.72 -18.06 15.80
CA THR A 281 -15.65 -17.24 15.03
C THR A 281 -15.58 -17.60 13.55
N ASN A 282 -16.69 -17.44 12.83
CA ASN A 282 -16.73 -17.56 11.35
C ASN A 282 -16.08 -16.35 10.64
N ASP A 283 -15.50 -15.43 11.41
CA ASP A 283 -14.89 -14.20 10.92
C ASP A 283 -13.37 -14.33 11.06
N ASP A 284 -12.67 -14.34 9.92
CA ASP A 284 -11.22 -14.39 9.88
C ASP A 284 -10.64 -13.17 10.65
N SER A 285 -10.21 -13.41 11.86
CA SER A 285 -9.60 -12.40 12.73
C SER A 285 -8.32 -12.91 13.37
N ILE A 286 -7.45 -11.97 13.75
CA ILE A 286 -6.20 -12.29 14.44
C ILE A 286 -6.31 -11.74 15.86
N ILE A 287 -5.97 -12.57 16.83
CA ILE A 287 -5.80 -12.18 18.23
C ILE A 287 -4.31 -12.07 18.51
N CYS A 288 -3.89 -10.95 19.10
CA CYS A 288 -2.51 -10.77 19.52
C CYS A 288 -2.43 -10.15 20.91
N ARG A 289 -1.45 -10.63 21.72
CA ARG A 289 -1.24 -10.22 23.11
C ARG A 289 0.20 -9.82 23.34
N LYS A 290 0.40 -9.01 24.37
CA LYS A 290 1.74 -8.58 24.81
C LYS A 290 2.66 -9.76 24.99
N SER A 291 3.85 -9.67 24.40
CA SER A 291 4.81 -10.75 24.34
C SER A 291 6.25 -10.25 24.43
N ASP A 292 7.11 -11.09 24.98
CA ASP A 292 8.55 -10.88 24.94
C ASP A 292 9.10 -11.38 23.61
N LEU A 293 9.39 -10.44 22.72
CA LEU A 293 9.80 -10.75 21.36
C LEU A 293 11.29 -11.06 21.27
N LYS A 294 11.66 -11.98 20.37
CA LYS A 294 13.02 -12.11 19.85
C LYS A 294 13.26 -11.04 18.78
N LYS A 295 14.55 -10.84 18.45
CA LYS A 295 14.93 -9.91 17.38
C LYS A 295 14.22 -10.23 16.06
N ILE A 296 13.68 -9.19 15.43
CA ILE A 296 13.03 -9.28 14.13
C ILE A 296 13.98 -8.72 13.06
N THR A 297 14.01 -9.36 11.90
CA THR A 297 14.71 -8.86 10.72
C THR A 297 13.73 -8.73 9.56
N VAL A 298 13.71 -7.57 8.90
CA VAL A 298 12.84 -7.28 7.75
C VAL A 298 13.64 -6.69 6.60
N ASP A 299 13.35 -7.13 5.36
CA ASP A 299 13.96 -6.58 4.15
C ASP A 299 13.05 -5.49 3.54
N ALA A 300 13.50 -4.23 3.58
CA ALA A 300 12.77 -3.09 3.06
C ALA A 300 12.64 -3.10 1.52
N ASP A 301 13.51 -3.80 0.79
CA ASP A 301 13.35 -4.02 -0.65
C ASP A 301 12.10 -4.85 -0.95
N ARG A 302 11.75 -5.77 -0.06
CA ARG A 302 10.60 -6.65 -0.21
C ARG A 302 9.35 -6.13 0.49
N TYR A 303 9.50 -5.66 1.73
CA TYR A 303 8.40 -5.27 2.62
C TYR A 303 8.57 -3.85 3.18
N PRO A 304 8.57 -2.82 2.32
CA PRO A 304 8.86 -1.44 2.75
C PRO A 304 7.84 -0.88 3.75
N ASP A 305 6.58 -1.32 3.68
CA ASP A 305 5.53 -0.86 4.59
C ASP A 305 5.60 -1.58 5.95
N LEU A 306 5.98 -2.86 5.98
CA LEU A 306 6.21 -3.59 7.22
C LEU A 306 7.42 -3.07 7.99
N ALA A 307 8.44 -2.57 7.30
CA ALA A 307 9.63 -1.99 7.94
C ALA A 307 9.27 -0.84 8.88
N ILE A 308 8.25 -0.03 8.53
CA ILE A 308 7.76 1.07 9.37
C ILE A 308 7.05 0.52 10.60
N ALA A 309 6.10 -0.41 10.44
CA ALA A 309 5.38 -1.00 11.56
C ALA A 309 6.34 -1.72 12.52
N LEU A 310 7.26 -2.52 11.98
CA LEU A 310 8.23 -3.28 12.78
C LEU A 310 9.29 -2.39 13.44
N SER A 311 9.55 -1.17 12.95
CA SER A 311 10.45 -0.23 13.64
C SER A 311 9.99 0.10 15.05
N ILE A 312 8.68 0.00 15.34
CA ILE A 312 8.14 0.19 16.68
C ILE A 312 8.66 -0.89 17.65
N THR A 313 8.88 -2.14 17.18
CA THR A 313 9.48 -3.18 18.01
C THR A 313 10.92 -2.83 18.41
N GLY A 314 11.63 -2.12 17.54
CA GLY A 314 12.97 -1.61 17.83
C GLY A 314 12.99 -0.59 18.98
N ILE A 315 11.87 0.09 19.22
CA ILE A 315 11.74 1.09 20.28
C ILE A 315 11.34 0.46 21.62
N PHE A 316 10.43 -0.53 21.60
CA PHE A 316 9.77 -1.04 22.81
C PHE A 316 10.09 -2.49 23.15
N SER A 317 10.86 -3.21 22.33
CA SER A 317 11.25 -4.60 22.60
C SER A 317 12.76 -4.76 22.71
N PRO A 318 13.33 -5.28 23.81
CA PRO A 318 14.77 -5.30 24.08
C PRO A 318 15.66 -5.88 22.98
N PRO A 319 15.28 -6.94 22.25
CA PRO A 319 16.11 -7.46 21.17
C PRO A 319 16.19 -6.53 19.96
N GLY A 320 15.23 -5.60 19.83
CA GLY A 320 15.19 -4.64 18.75
C GLY A 320 14.80 -5.21 17.40
N VAL A 321 15.06 -4.42 16.33
CA VAL A 321 14.77 -4.75 14.94
C VAL A 321 15.98 -4.48 14.05
N GLU A 322 16.17 -5.29 13.02
CA GLU A 322 17.09 -5.05 11.91
C GLU A 322 16.31 -4.86 10.61
N ILE A 323 16.52 -3.72 9.94
CA ILE A 323 15.92 -3.41 8.66
C ILE A 323 17.02 -3.46 7.60
N LEU A 324 16.93 -4.45 6.70
CA LEU A 324 17.84 -4.62 5.59
C LEU A 324 17.43 -3.71 4.42
N ASN A 325 18.41 -3.24 3.64
CA ASN A 325 18.22 -2.39 2.45
C ASN A 325 17.37 -1.13 2.72
N PRO A 326 17.61 -0.40 3.83
CA PRO A 326 16.73 0.69 4.29
C PRO A 326 16.74 1.90 3.33
N GLU A 327 17.74 2.07 2.47
CA GLU A 327 17.86 3.20 1.52
C GLU A 327 16.65 3.31 0.59
N ARG A 328 15.99 2.19 0.30
CA ARG A 328 14.77 2.17 -0.48
C ARG A 328 13.62 2.97 0.16
N LEU A 329 13.63 3.12 1.46
CA LEU A 329 12.61 3.86 2.21
C LEU A 329 12.65 5.37 1.94
N ARG A 330 13.79 5.90 1.41
CA ARG A 330 13.94 7.33 1.09
C ARG A 330 13.12 7.81 -0.10
N ILE A 331 12.79 6.91 -1.03
CA ILE A 331 12.10 7.25 -2.29
C ILE A 331 10.61 6.88 -2.27
N LYS A 332 10.00 6.91 -1.09
CA LYS A 332 8.56 6.63 -0.87
C LYS A 332 7.76 7.95 -0.82
N GLU A 333 6.64 7.94 -0.10
CA GLU A 333 5.79 9.12 0.13
C GLU A 333 6.54 10.25 0.86
N SER A 334 7.49 9.85 1.70
CA SER A 334 8.44 10.72 2.41
C SER A 334 9.80 10.01 2.47
N ASP A 335 10.84 10.67 3.00
CA ASP A 335 12.03 9.96 3.47
C ASP A 335 11.69 9.19 4.74
N ARG A 336 11.13 7.96 4.55
CA ARG A 336 10.72 7.09 5.64
C ARG A 336 11.87 6.61 6.48
N LEU A 337 13.07 6.48 5.90
CA LEU A 337 14.27 6.09 6.65
C LEU A 337 14.62 7.14 7.68
N ASP A 338 14.67 8.40 7.28
CA ASP A 338 14.93 9.53 8.18
C ASP A 338 13.83 9.63 9.26
N ALA A 339 12.57 9.45 8.87
CA ALA A 339 11.44 9.48 9.79
C ALA A 339 11.50 8.36 10.86
N ILE A 340 11.86 7.14 10.47
CA ILE A 340 12.05 6.00 11.39
C ILE A 340 13.19 6.28 12.37
N ILE A 341 14.33 6.80 11.90
CA ILE A 341 15.48 7.15 12.74
C ILE A 341 15.07 8.20 13.78
N LYS A 342 14.44 9.30 13.33
CA LYS A 342 13.97 10.37 14.21
C LYS A 342 12.94 9.89 15.22
N MET A 343 12.03 9.00 14.81
CA MET A 343 11.08 8.39 15.73
C MET A 343 11.82 7.59 16.81
N ALA A 344 12.73 6.70 16.42
CA ALA A 344 13.48 5.87 17.38
C ALA A 344 14.34 6.71 18.35
N GLU A 345 15.06 7.70 17.86
CA GLU A 345 15.89 8.61 18.68
C GLU A 345 15.06 9.41 19.68
N ARG A 346 13.83 9.80 19.32
CA ARG A 346 12.90 10.52 20.21
C ARG A 346 12.58 9.72 21.48
N TYR A 347 12.47 8.40 21.34
CA TYR A 347 12.24 7.49 22.48
C TYR A 347 13.53 7.00 23.14
N GLY A 348 14.69 7.54 22.75
CA GLY A 348 15.98 7.24 23.34
C GLY A 348 16.59 5.92 22.87
N SER A 349 16.10 5.36 21.77
CA SER A 349 16.64 4.12 21.19
C SER A 349 18.05 4.30 20.65
N HIS A 350 18.85 3.23 20.70
CA HIS A 350 20.12 3.16 19.99
C HIS A 350 19.86 2.85 18.52
N VAL A 351 20.34 3.72 17.64
CA VAL A 351 20.17 3.60 16.19
C VAL A 351 21.53 3.49 15.53
N GLU A 352 21.74 2.44 14.76
CA GLU A 352 22.97 2.23 13.96
C GLU A 352 22.58 1.96 12.51
N LEU A 353 23.07 2.79 11.58
CA LEU A 353 22.94 2.56 10.14
C LEU A 353 24.32 2.22 9.57
N ARG A 354 24.55 0.97 9.24
CA ARG A 354 25.80 0.46 8.69
C ARG A 354 25.58 -0.68 7.73
N ASP A 355 26.38 -0.78 6.68
CA ASP A 355 26.41 -1.91 5.73
C ASP A 355 25.03 -2.25 5.14
N LYS A 356 24.21 -1.23 4.82
CA LYS A 356 22.82 -1.37 4.35
C LYS A 356 21.89 -2.05 5.35
N ILE A 357 22.18 -1.94 6.63
CA ILE A 357 21.34 -2.43 7.72
C ILE A 357 21.09 -1.27 8.69
N LEU A 358 19.82 -1.00 8.97
CA LEU A 358 19.41 -0.14 10.07
C LEU A 358 19.05 -1.02 11.26
N LYS A 359 19.77 -0.83 12.37
CA LYS A 359 19.49 -1.48 13.65
C LYS A 359 18.88 -0.47 14.60
N ILE A 360 17.80 -0.86 15.25
CA ILE A 360 17.14 -0.07 16.28
C ILE A 360 16.97 -0.97 17.51
N GLN A 361 17.44 -0.51 18.65
CA GLN A 361 17.32 -1.19 19.93
C GLN A 361 16.85 -0.21 21.00
N PRO A 362 16.00 -0.63 21.94
CA PRO A 362 15.64 0.22 23.09
C PRO A 362 16.90 0.73 23.80
N GLY A 363 16.90 2.00 24.14
CA GLY A 363 17.92 2.60 24.99
C GLY A 363 17.41 2.79 26.43
N GLU A 364 17.92 3.82 27.10
CA GLU A 364 17.36 4.23 28.39
C GLU A 364 15.91 4.67 28.21
N GLU A 365 15.02 4.18 29.08
CA GLU A 365 13.59 4.47 29.02
C GLU A 365 13.35 5.98 29.10
N ARG A 366 12.98 6.57 28.00
CA ARG A 366 12.57 7.98 27.92
C ARG A 366 11.07 8.05 27.67
N LYS A 367 10.37 8.76 28.54
CA LYS A 367 9.01 9.24 28.28
C LYS A 367 9.14 10.65 27.69
N PRO A 368 9.17 10.78 26.37
CA PRO A 368 9.28 12.11 25.78
C PRO A 368 8.03 12.93 26.13
N SER A 369 8.23 14.20 26.54
CA SER A 369 7.17 15.17 26.69
C SER A 369 7.01 15.95 25.40
N ASP A 370 5.79 16.43 25.14
CA ASP A 370 5.47 17.36 24.04
C ASP A 370 5.87 16.83 22.64
N ILE A 371 5.51 15.60 22.35
CA ILE A 371 5.74 15.00 21.02
C ILE A 371 4.90 15.74 19.99
N THR A 372 5.56 16.23 18.94
CA THR A 372 4.86 16.76 17.76
C THR A 372 5.26 15.92 16.54
N VAL A 373 4.24 15.32 15.92
CA VAL A 373 4.38 14.54 14.67
C VAL A 373 4.06 15.47 13.50
N ASP A 374 5.11 15.92 12.81
CA ASP A 374 5.03 16.77 11.62
C ASP A 374 5.36 15.94 10.38
N SER A 375 4.45 15.04 10.01
CA SER A 375 4.57 14.17 8.85
C SER A 375 3.30 14.21 8.03
N LYS A 376 3.43 14.10 6.70
CA LYS A 376 2.32 13.87 5.76
C LYS A 376 2.30 12.43 5.25
N ASP A 377 3.18 11.56 5.72
CA ASP A 377 3.16 10.14 5.39
C ASP A 377 2.24 9.40 6.37
N HIS A 378 1.14 8.87 5.85
CA HIS A 378 0.14 8.14 6.62
C HIS A 378 0.72 6.97 7.43
N ARG A 379 1.72 6.25 6.89
CA ARG A 379 2.37 5.13 7.59
C ARG A 379 3.18 5.61 8.79
N ILE A 380 3.91 6.71 8.63
CA ILE A 380 4.66 7.33 9.73
C ILE A 380 3.71 7.86 10.79
N ILE A 381 2.62 8.52 10.40
CA ILE A 381 1.62 9.02 11.35
C ILE A 381 1.02 7.88 12.18
N MET A 382 0.65 6.77 11.55
CA MET A 382 0.08 5.60 12.24
C MET A 382 1.09 4.98 13.21
N ALA A 383 2.35 4.82 12.79
CA ALA A 383 3.42 4.29 13.63
C ALA A 383 3.71 5.18 14.84
N GLU A 384 3.82 6.49 14.64
CA GLU A 384 4.03 7.48 15.70
C GLU A 384 2.84 7.52 16.69
N ALA A 385 1.60 7.44 16.19
CA ALA A 385 0.43 7.39 17.05
C ALA A 385 0.45 6.19 18.01
N CYS A 386 0.82 5.01 17.48
CA CYS A 386 0.97 3.80 18.28
C CYS A 386 2.17 3.91 19.25
N ALA A 387 3.29 4.50 18.82
CA ALA A 387 4.45 4.72 19.69
C ALA A 387 4.14 5.68 20.84
N ILE A 388 3.39 6.78 20.59
CA ILE A 388 2.90 7.69 21.62
C ILE A 388 2.04 6.92 22.62
N ALA A 389 1.11 6.11 22.16
CA ALA A 389 0.21 5.35 23.01
C ALA A 389 0.96 4.32 23.88
N LEU A 390 1.91 3.57 23.30
CA LEU A 390 2.74 2.58 24.02
C LEU A 390 3.63 3.19 25.08
N SER A 391 4.21 4.36 24.83
CA SER A 391 5.07 5.05 25.78
C SER A 391 4.32 5.66 26.98
N GLY A 392 2.99 5.70 26.93
CA GLY A 392 2.17 6.43 27.91
C GLY A 392 2.38 7.95 27.88
N SER A 393 2.91 8.48 26.79
CA SER A 393 3.14 9.89 26.55
C SER A 393 1.90 10.56 25.98
N THR A 394 1.97 11.89 25.85
CA THR A 394 1.00 12.69 25.08
C THR A 394 1.71 13.31 23.88
N GLY A 395 1.07 13.25 22.71
CA GLY A 395 1.60 13.85 21.50
C GLY A 395 0.55 14.56 20.67
N PHE A 396 1.01 15.44 19.78
CA PHE A 396 0.20 16.18 18.84
C PHE A 396 0.53 15.76 17.41
N ILE A 397 -0.46 15.32 16.66
CA ILE A 397 -0.36 14.99 15.23
C ILE A 397 -0.87 16.18 14.42
N LYS A 398 0.03 16.74 13.62
CA LYS A 398 -0.25 17.98 12.86
C LYS A 398 -1.17 17.76 11.67
N PHE A 399 -1.02 16.63 10.98
CA PHE A 399 -1.78 16.28 9.78
C PHE A 399 -2.54 14.95 9.95
N PRO A 400 -3.55 14.88 10.84
CA PRO A 400 -4.22 13.61 11.14
C PRO A 400 -5.05 13.08 9.97
N HIS A 401 -5.50 13.94 9.06
CA HIS A 401 -6.30 13.55 7.89
C HIS A 401 -5.51 12.75 6.86
N GLU A 402 -4.19 12.82 6.88
CA GLU A 402 -3.34 12.08 5.93
C GLU A 402 -3.45 10.55 6.09
N VAL A 403 -3.89 10.04 7.24
CA VAL A 403 -4.15 8.59 7.40
C VAL A 403 -5.26 8.10 6.47
N SER A 404 -6.15 9.00 6.01
CA SER A 404 -7.23 8.68 5.07
C SER A 404 -6.72 8.22 3.71
N LYS A 405 -5.45 8.41 3.41
CA LYS A 405 -4.80 7.85 2.23
C LYS A 405 -4.93 6.32 2.14
N SER A 406 -4.93 5.61 3.27
CA SER A 406 -5.04 4.15 3.31
C SER A 406 -5.92 3.61 4.45
N TYR A 407 -6.15 4.36 5.52
CA TYR A 407 -6.92 3.90 6.68
C TYR A 407 -7.77 5.06 7.25
N PRO A 408 -8.87 5.44 6.59
CA PRO A 408 -9.69 6.58 7.01
C PRO A 408 -10.17 6.50 8.46
N ALA A 409 -10.50 5.31 8.95
CA ALA A 409 -11.01 5.09 10.30
C ALA A 409 -9.91 4.90 11.37
N PHE A 410 -8.61 5.07 11.04
CA PHE A 410 -7.49 4.72 11.92
C PHE A 410 -7.63 5.26 13.35
N PHE A 411 -7.88 6.55 13.51
CA PHE A 411 -7.98 7.15 14.85
C PHE A 411 -9.21 6.68 15.63
N TRP A 412 -10.32 6.46 14.92
CA TRP A 412 -11.52 5.88 15.54
C TRP A 412 -11.30 4.43 15.97
N GLU A 413 -10.58 3.64 15.16
CA GLU A 413 -10.18 2.27 15.54
C GLU A 413 -9.20 2.28 16.71
N LEU A 414 -8.30 3.27 16.78
CA LEU A 414 -7.36 3.42 17.88
C LEU A 414 -8.08 3.76 19.19
N GLU A 415 -9.16 4.58 19.14
CA GLU A 415 -9.99 4.87 20.32
C GLU A 415 -10.68 3.63 20.90
N LYS A 416 -11.09 2.68 20.05
CA LYS A 416 -11.65 1.38 20.48
C LYS A 416 -10.66 0.54 21.29
N LEU A 417 -9.37 0.84 21.19
CA LEU A 417 -8.30 0.18 21.94
C LEU A 417 -7.92 0.95 23.21
N SER A 418 -8.82 1.74 23.76
CA SER A 418 -8.60 2.53 24.98
C SER A 418 -7.53 3.63 24.87
N VAL A 419 -7.14 3.99 23.65
CA VAL A 419 -6.26 5.15 23.40
C VAL A 419 -7.09 6.42 23.34
N LYS A 420 -6.71 7.42 24.12
CA LYS A 420 -7.43 8.70 24.12
C LYS A 420 -7.01 9.54 22.92
N VAL A 421 -7.95 9.78 22.01
CA VAL A 421 -7.78 10.66 20.85
C VAL A 421 -8.64 11.92 21.06
N ILE A 422 -8.06 13.09 20.88
CA ILE A 422 -8.71 14.39 21.06
C ILE A 422 -8.49 15.19 19.78
N PRO A 423 -9.55 15.59 19.05
CA PRO A 423 -9.47 16.36 17.81
C PRO A 423 -8.67 17.64 17.88
#